data_33f28150b50ea1d552cd05716060107b
#
_entry.id   33f28150b50ea1d552cd05716060107b
#
_cell.length_a   1.000
_cell.length_b   1.000
_cell.length_c   1.000
_cell.angle_alpha   90.00
_cell.angle_beta   90.00
_cell.angle_gamma   90.00
#
_symmetry.space_group_name_H-M   'P 1'
#
loop_
_entity.id
_entity.type
_entity.pdbx_description
1 polymer ?
#
loop_
_entity_poly.entity_id
_entity_poly.type
_entity_poly.pdbx_seq_one_letter_code
_entity_poly.pdbx_strand_id
1 'polypeptide(L)'
;MGFLFTAAAFLLALGPLIVFHELGHYWVARACGVKVLRFSVGMGKVLWSRRFGPDQTEWAVSALPLGGYVQMLDSRDPATAPANDADRARDFMRQNVWKRIAIVAAGPIANFLLAIALFAALFMHGTEEPGTRLRPMAANTPAYVAGLRGGDSIVAVNGEPVAAWSDLRWQLTHLAVDKIDAHLTVRGADGSQYAATIPAASVKEPGPEADLMTMLGLDVWIGMPRVEKAAAGGAGERAGLQPGDLVLGADGKPFASAAEFVQAVRAAPGRTLQLQVRRANQTLTLPLTPAKDAKGQGLANVQLAQAIERVTVQAGPFEAVAKGARRTWEMTALTFKMIGKIVTGQASLKNITGPIAIADYAGQTARMGLATFLGFIAVVSVSLGVMNLLPIPVLDGGHLLYYSLEVLTGRPLSERIQGFAQRAGVALLFMLMALAIFNDLSQRL
;
A
#
# COMPACT_ATOMS: atom_id res chain seq x y z
N MET A 1 1.99 -19.26 21.51
CA MET A 1 2.85 -19.28 20.30
C MET A 1 2.65 -18.07 19.37
N GLY A 2 1.54 -17.33 19.47
CA GLY A 2 1.27 -16.18 18.58
C GLY A 2 2.23 -15.00 18.71
N PHE A 3 2.52 -14.53 19.92
CA PHE A 3 3.29 -13.31 20.15
C PHE A 3 4.74 -13.38 19.65
N LEU A 4 5.45 -14.47 19.97
CA LEU A 4 6.85 -14.65 19.53
C LEU A 4 6.97 -14.71 18.00
N PHE A 5 6.03 -15.36 17.32
CA PHE A 5 6.00 -15.39 15.86
C PHE A 5 5.76 -14.00 15.27
N THR A 6 4.80 -13.26 15.80
CA THR A 6 4.50 -11.88 15.37
C THR A 6 5.69 -10.96 15.60
N ALA A 7 6.34 -11.04 16.76
CA ALA A 7 7.55 -10.28 17.05
C ALA A 7 8.70 -10.63 16.10
N ALA A 8 8.92 -11.93 15.82
CA ALA A 8 9.94 -12.36 14.86
C ALA A 8 9.63 -11.86 13.44
N ALA A 9 8.38 -11.97 12.98
CA ALA A 9 7.94 -11.46 11.68
C ALA A 9 8.13 -9.94 11.58
N PHE A 10 7.81 -9.18 12.62
CA PHE A 10 8.03 -7.75 12.69
C PHE A 10 9.52 -7.39 12.58
N LEU A 11 10.39 -8.08 13.32
CA LEU A 11 11.84 -7.86 13.24
C LEU A 11 12.41 -8.23 11.87
N LEU A 12 11.91 -9.32 11.28
CA LEU A 12 12.29 -9.74 9.92
C LEU A 12 11.79 -8.77 8.84
N ALA A 13 10.68 -8.08 9.07
CA ALA A 13 10.22 -7.04 8.17
C ALA A 13 11.03 -5.75 8.33
N LEU A 14 11.14 -5.25 9.56
CA LEU A 14 11.74 -3.94 9.84
C LEU A 14 13.27 -3.93 9.73
N GLY A 15 13.93 -5.03 10.10
CA GLY A 15 15.40 -5.13 10.08
C GLY A 15 15.99 -4.82 8.70
N PRO A 16 15.63 -5.53 7.63
CA PRO A 16 16.11 -5.22 6.28
C PRO A 16 15.80 -3.78 5.84
N LEU A 17 14.62 -3.24 6.16
CA LEU A 17 14.23 -1.87 5.79
C LEU A 17 15.17 -0.83 6.38
N ILE A 18 15.50 -0.99 7.67
CA ILE A 18 16.45 -0.11 8.37
C ILE A 18 17.86 -0.28 7.77
N VAL A 19 18.31 -1.52 7.57
CA VAL A 19 19.64 -1.78 7.00
C VAL A 19 19.79 -1.14 5.63
N PHE A 20 18.81 -1.31 4.74
CA PHE A 20 18.87 -0.72 3.39
C PHE A 20 18.83 0.81 3.43
N HIS A 21 18.03 1.39 4.32
CA HIS A 21 18.00 2.83 4.54
C HIS A 21 19.38 3.37 4.94
N GLU A 22 19.97 2.80 5.98
CA GLU A 22 21.30 3.20 6.46
C GLU A 22 22.40 2.93 5.44
N LEU A 23 22.30 1.84 4.66
CA LEU A 23 23.22 1.54 3.56
C LEU A 23 23.18 2.61 2.48
N GLY A 24 22.01 3.20 2.22
CA GLY A 24 21.86 4.33 1.32
C GLY A 24 22.77 5.49 1.74
N HIS A 25 22.67 5.95 2.98
CA HIS A 25 23.52 6.99 3.54
C HIS A 25 24.99 6.60 3.51
N TYR A 26 25.32 5.37 3.91
CA TYR A 26 26.69 4.88 3.98
C TYR A 26 27.39 4.90 2.62
N TRP A 27 26.77 4.36 1.60
CA TRP A 27 27.39 4.25 0.27
C TRP A 27 27.57 5.61 -0.39
N VAL A 28 26.55 6.48 -0.28
CA VAL A 28 26.64 7.82 -0.89
C VAL A 28 27.60 8.71 -0.10
N ALA A 29 27.67 8.60 1.24
CA ALA A 29 28.66 9.31 2.03
C ALA A 29 30.09 8.96 1.59
N ARG A 30 30.37 7.67 1.44
CA ARG A 30 31.68 7.20 0.95
C ARG A 30 31.99 7.65 -0.49
N ALA A 31 30.99 7.58 -1.38
CA ALA A 31 31.13 8.05 -2.76
C ALA A 31 31.40 9.56 -2.82
N CYS A 32 30.86 10.34 -1.88
CA CYS A 32 31.10 11.77 -1.74
C CYS A 32 32.44 12.11 -1.04
N GLY A 33 33.21 11.10 -0.58
CA GLY A 33 34.48 11.27 0.09
C GLY A 33 34.39 11.51 1.59
N VAL A 34 33.21 11.40 2.20
CA VAL A 34 33.00 11.52 3.65
C VAL A 34 33.49 10.25 4.36
N LYS A 35 34.19 10.41 5.48
CA LYS A 35 34.63 9.29 6.31
C LYS A 35 33.51 8.85 7.23
N VAL A 36 33.12 7.59 7.12
CA VAL A 36 32.12 6.95 7.98
C VAL A 36 32.84 6.24 9.13
N LEU A 37 32.52 6.64 10.35
CA LEU A 37 33.12 6.09 11.57
C LEU A 37 32.43 4.82 12.03
N ARG A 38 31.08 4.84 12.03
CA ARG A 38 30.27 3.69 12.44
C ARG A 38 29.02 3.55 11.57
N PHE A 39 28.70 2.30 11.27
CA PHE A 39 27.44 1.85 10.70
C PHE A 39 26.77 0.94 11.72
N SER A 40 25.64 1.33 12.27
CA SER A 40 24.96 0.55 13.30
C SER A 40 23.54 0.14 12.86
N VAL A 41 23.26 -1.15 13.00
CA VAL A 41 21.91 -1.70 12.93
C VAL A 41 21.36 -1.76 14.35
N GLY A 42 20.31 -1.01 14.62
CA GLY A 42 19.78 -0.84 15.96
C GLY A 42 20.41 0.35 16.71
N MET A 43 19.86 0.65 17.87
CA MET A 43 20.25 1.75 18.75
C MET A 43 20.64 1.24 20.15
N GLY A 44 21.29 2.09 20.94
CA GLY A 44 21.65 1.83 22.33
C GLY A 44 22.95 1.06 22.48
N LYS A 45 23.03 0.13 23.45
CA LYS A 45 24.27 -0.61 23.76
C LYS A 45 24.68 -1.51 22.59
N VAL A 46 25.92 -1.38 22.12
CA VAL A 46 26.50 -2.24 21.09
C VAL A 46 26.67 -3.65 21.67
N LEU A 47 26.07 -4.64 21.00
CA LEU A 47 26.16 -6.05 21.34
C LEU A 47 27.30 -6.75 20.61
N TRP A 48 27.52 -6.35 19.35
CA TRP A 48 28.59 -6.86 18.50
C TRP A 48 29.10 -5.75 17.60
N SER A 49 30.42 -5.67 17.43
CA SER A 49 31.02 -4.79 16.42
C SER A 49 32.29 -5.36 15.83
N ARG A 50 32.57 -4.95 14.59
CA ARG A 50 33.79 -5.26 13.87
C ARG A 50 34.15 -4.14 12.90
N ARG A 51 35.45 -3.84 12.78
CA ARG A 51 35.94 -2.80 11.87
C ARG A 51 36.32 -3.40 10.52
N PHE A 52 35.89 -2.72 9.44
CA PHE A 52 36.14 -3.14 8.07
C PHE A 52 36.53 -1.97 7.18
N GLY A 53 37.24 -2.32 6.10
CA GLY A 53 37.58 -1.41 5.03
C GLY A 53 38.71 -0.44 5.34
N PRO A 54 39.08 0.40 4.36
CA PRO A 54 40.21 1.33 4.46
C PRO A 54 40.03 2.35 5.58
N ASP A 55 38.78 2.79 5.83
CA ASP A 55 38.42 3.78 6.84
C ASP A 55 38.24 3.18 8.24
N GLN A 56 38.44 1.86 8.38
CA GLN A 56 38.18 1.14 9.65
C GLN A 56 36.80 1.45 10.22
N THR A 57 35.77 1.55 9.32
CA THR A 57 34.38 1.76 9.73
C THR A 57 33.94 0.64 10.68
N GLU A 58 33.44 1.01 11.85
CA GLU A 58 32.90 0.07 12.81
C GLU A 58 31.48 -0.34 12.40
N TRP A 59 31.31 -1.59 12.01
CA TRP A 59 30.01 -2.20 11.78
C TRP A 59 29.50 -2.77 13.08
N ALA A 60 28.34 -2.31 13.53
CA ALA A 60 27.81 -2.62 14.85
C ALA A 60 26.38 -3.16 14.76
N VAL A 61 26.03 -4.03 15.69
CA VAL A 61 24.65 -4.45 15.98
C VAL A 61 24.37 -4.05 17.41
N SER A 62 23.29 -3.27 17.59
CA SER A 62 22.91 -2.70 18.87
C SER A 62 21.66 -3.37 19.46
N ALA A 63 21.46 -3.20 20.77
CA ALA A 63 20.48 -3.95 21.56
C ALA A 63 19.02 -3.67 21.20
N LEU A 64 18.71 -2.45 20.77
CA LEU A 64 17.34 -2.05 20.42
C LEU A 64 17.20 -2.11 18.89
N PRO A 65 16.41 -3.06 18.33
CA PRO A 65 16.24 -3.23 16.89
C PRO A 65 15.26 -2.20 16.30
N LEU A 66 15.25 -1.00 16.85
CA LEU A 66 14.41 0.13 16.44
C LEU A 66 15.31 1.20 15.84
N GLY A 67 15.43 1.22 14.51
CA GLY A 67 16.26 2.16 13.79
C GLY A 67 17.70 1.69 13.58
N GLY A 68 18.51 2.57 13.02
CA GLY A 68 19.93 2.43 12.79
C GLY A 68 20.57 3.82 12.75
N TYR A 69 21.87 3.90 12.49
CA TYR A 69 22.52 5.17 12.22
C TYR A 69 23.85 4.99 11.52
N VAL A 70 24.18 5.97 10.71
CA VAL A 70 25.49 6.11 10.07
C VAL A 70 26.19 7.31 10.70
N GLN A 71 27.23 7.03 11.51
CA GLN A 71 28.03 8.07 12.16
C GLN A 71 29.17 8.48 11.23
N MET A 72 29.15 9.74 10.82
CA MET A 72 30.17 10.34 9.94
C MET A 72 31.06 11.28 10.75
N LEU A 73 32.23 11.64 10.20
CA LEU A 73 32.97 12.79 10.71
C LEU A 73 32.12 14.05 10.60
N ASP A 74 31.89 14.74 11.71
CA ASP A 74 31.12 15.98 11.77
C ASP A 74 31.78 16.94 12.79
N SER A 75 32.26 18.08 12.32
CA SER A 75 32.93 19.07 13.15
C SER A 75 32.02 19.75 14.19
N ARG A 76 30.71 19.59 14.09
CA ARG A 76 29.74 20.10 15.09
C ARG A 76 29.61 19.21 16.32
N ASP A 77 29.96 17.93 16.19
CA ASP A 77 29.89 16.98 17.29
C ASP A 77 31.31 16.72 17.85
N PRO A 78 31.60 17.11 19.07
CA PRO A 78 32.92 16.86 19.69
C PRO A 78 33.35 15.40 19.69
N ALA A 79 32.39 14.46 19.68
CA ALA A 79 32.68 13.01 19.68
C ALA A 79 33.13 12.50 18.28
N THR A 80 32.85 13.24 17.22
CA THR A 80 33.16 12.87 15.85
C THR A 80 33.97 13.92 15.09
N ALA A 81 34.48 14.93 15.80
CA ALA A 81 35.25 16.00 15.20
C ALA A 81 36.57 15.48 14.59
N PRO A 82 36.98 16.03 13.41
CA PRO A 82 38.22 15.63 12.75
C PRO A 82 39.45 15.87 13.63
N ALA A 83 40.27 14.84 13.78
CA ALA A 83 41.48 14.92 14.61
C ALA A 83 42.69 15.51 13.88
N ASN A 84 42.71 15.50 12.54
CA ASN A 84 43.82 15.96 11.68
C ASN A 84 43.31 16.61 10.41
N ASP A 85 44.21 17.22 9.61
CA ASP A 85 43.85 17.93 8.42
C ASP A 85 43.32 17.00 7.28
N ALA A 86 43.83 15.77 7.21
CA ALA A 86 43.32 14.78 6.25
C ALA A 86 41.86 14.40 6.55
N ASP A 87 41.51 14.25 7.82
CA ASP A 87 40.14 14.00 8.27
C ASP A 87 39.24 15.23 8.07
N ARG A 88 39.79 16.46 8.26
CA ARG A 88 39.03 17.69 7.98
C ARG A 88 38.52 17.79 6.53
N ALA A 89 39.28 17.31 5.55
CA ALA A 89 38.85 17.28 4.15
C ALA A 89 37.68 16.30 3.93
N ARG A 90 37.52 15.34 4.85
CA ARG A 90 36.49 14.27 4.80
C ARG A 90 35.34 14.49 5.79
N ASP A 91 35.27 15.67 6.40
CA ASP A 91 34.20 16.10 7.29
C ASP A 91 32.92 16.34 6.49
N PHE A 92 31.81 15.81 6.98
CA PHE A 92 30.48 15.95 6.37
C PHE A 92 30.07 17.43 6.21
N MET A 93 30.26 18.24 7.24
CA MET A 93 29.84 19.65 7.22
C MET A 93 30.69 20.52 6.27
N ARG A 94 31.91 20.11 5.98
CA ARG A 94 32.78 20.80 5.02
C ARG A 94 32.53 20.42 3.57
N GLN A 95 31.70 19.39 3.34
CA GLN A 95 31.31 19.04 1.98
C GLN A 95 30.39 20.10 1.38
N ASN A 96 30.43 20.20 0.05
CA ASN A 96 29.47 21.00 -0.69
C ASN A 96 28.04 20.62 -0.33
N VAL A 97 27.16 21.60 -0.22
CA VAL A 97 25.76 21.42 0.18
C VAL A 97 25.04 20.36 -0.67
N TRP A 98 25.34 20.27 -1.96
CA TRP A 98 24.76 19.25 -2.85
C TRP A 98 25.17 17.82 -2.49
N LYS A 99 26.45 17.64 -2.04
CA LYS A 99 26.89 16.33 -1.52
C LYS A 99 26.15 15.99 -0.22
N ARG A 100 25.93 16.96 0.66
CA ARG A 100 25.16 16.75 1.90
C ARG A 100 23.71 16.39 1.60
N ILE A 101 23.07 17.08 0.65
CA ILE A 101 21.73 16.74 0.16
C ILE A 101 21.72 15.31 -0.39
N ALA A 102 22.67 14.94 -1.26
CA ALA A 102 22.74 13.60 -1.84
C ALA A 102 22.89 12.51 -0.77
N ILE A 103 23.74 12.74 0.25
CA ILE A 103 23.95 11.78 1.35
C ILE A 103 22.67 11.58 2.16
N VAL A 104 21.99 12.66 2.50
CA VAL A 104 20.77 12.59 3.33
C VAL A 104 19.60 12.04 2.53
N ALA A 105 19.45 12.39 1.25
CA ALA A 105 18.39 11.82 0.40
C ALA A 105 18.59 10.33 0.10
N ALA A 106 19.81 9.81 0.24
CA ALA A 106 20.15 8.44 -0.14
C ALA A 106 19.43 7.38 0.71
N GLY A 107 19.16 7.65 2.00
CA GLY A 107 18.38 6.74 2.84
C GLY A 107 16.96 6.50 2.33
N PRO A 108 16.13 7.56 2.22
CA PRO A 108 14.80 7.45 1.62
C PRO A 108 14.80 6.85 0.22
N ILE A 109 15.76 7.24 -0.65
CA ILE A 109 15.90 6.69 -1.99
C ILE A 109 16.18 5.18 -1.94
N ALA A 110 17.05 4.73 -1.04
CA ALA A 110 17.33 3.30 -0.87
C ALA A 110 16.07 2.50 -0.51
N ASN A 111 15.18 3.06 0.31
CA ASN A 111 13.89 2.44 0.62
C ASN A 111 12.97 2.35 -0.60
N PHE A 112 12.91 3.38 -1.45
CA PHE A 112 12.15 3.30 -2.70
C PHE A 112 12.75 2.27 -3.66
N LEU A 113 14.08 2.21 -3.79
CA LEU A 113 14.74 1.20 -4.62
C LEU A 113 14.49 -0.22 -4.12
N LEU A 114 14.50 -0.43 -2.80
CA LEU A 114 14.14 -1.70 -2.20
C LEU A 114 12.68 -2.07 -2.50
N ALA A 115 11.76 -1.12 -2.38
CA ALA A 115 10.35 -1.35 -2.71
C ALA A 115 10.18 -1.74 -4.18
N ILE A 116 10.84 -1.03 -5.11
CA ILE A 116 10.84 -1.36 -6.54
C ILE A 116 11.35 -2.78 -6.77
N ALA A 117 12.47 -3.15 -6.14
CA ALA A 117 13.06 -4.49 -6.28
C ALA A 117 12.12 -5.58 -5.75
N LEU A 118 11.49 -5.36 -4.60
CA LEU A 118 10.54 -6.30 -4.00
C LEU A 118 9.27 -6.46 -4.86
N PHE A 119 8.68 -5.36 -5.33
CA PHE A 119 7.54 -5.42 -6.24
C PHE A 119 7.90 -6.08 -7.57
N ALA A 120 9.08 -5.77 -8.14
CA ALA A 120 9.55 -6.42 -9.35
C ALA A 120 9.72 -7.93 -9.16
N ALA A 121 10.31 -8.37 -8.04
CA ALA A 121 10.43 -9.79 -7.71
C ALA A 121 9.04 -10.47 -7.60
N LEU A 122 8.05 -9.79 -7.00
CA LEU A 122 6.68 -10.28 -6.91
C LEU A 122 6.03 -10.38 -8.29
N PHE A 123 6.16 -9.37 -9.16
CA PHE A 123 5.63 -9.41 -10.51
C PHE A 123 6.32 -10.46 -11.38
N MET A 124 7.62 -10.73 -11.18
CA MET A 124 8.31 -11.84 -11.86
C MET A 124 7.86 -13.21 -11.36
N HIS A 125 7.57 -13.33 -10.07
CA HIS A 125 7.05 -14.59 -9.49
C HIS A 125 5.63 -14.88 -9.96
N GLY A 126 4.86 -13.85 -10.26
CA GLY A 126 3.43 -13.87 -10.56
C GLY A 126 2.59 -13.45 -9.35
N THR A 127 1.77 -12.44 -9.56
CA THR A 127 0.82 -11.94 -8.57
C THR A 127 -0.60 -12.28 -8.99
N GLU A 128 -1.42 -12.70 -8.04
CA GLU A 128 -2.85 -12.86 -8.27
C GLU A 128 -3.52 -11.49 -8.18
N GLU A 129 -4.04 -11.00 -9.29
CA GLU A 129 -4.77 -9.73 -9.39
C GLU A 129 -6.21 -9.97 -9.85
N PRO A 130 -7.13 -9.03 -9.52
CA PRO A 130 -8.47 -9.08 -10.11
C PRO A 130 -8.38 -9.02 -11.64
N GLY A 131 -9.14 -9.87 -12.33
CA GLY A 131 -9.31 -9.81 -13.77
C GLY A 131 -10.09 -8.57 -14.21
N THR A 132 -10.25 -8.41 -15.51
CA THR A 132 -10.90 -7.24 -16.13
C THR A 132 -12.41 -7.41 -16.32
N ARG A 133 -13.02 -8.44 -15.71
CA ARG A 133 -14.45 -8.67 -15.80
C ARG A 133 -15.21 -7.57 -15.07
N LEU A 134 -16.24 -7.04 -15.73
CA LEU A 134 -16.99 -5.86 -15.29
C LEU A 134 -18.18 -6.23 -14.42
N ARG A 135 -18.39 -5.47 -13.37
CA ARG A 135 -19.62 -5.45 -12.58
C ARG A 135 -20.75 -4.78 -13.39
N PRO A 136 -22.03 -5.14 -13.13
CA PRO A 136 -23.16 -4.35 -13.65
C PRO A 136 -23.03 -2.89 -13.31
N MET A 137 -23.23 -2.03 -14.28
CA MET A 137 -23.07 -0.58 -14.19
C MET A 137 -24.38 0.16 -14.45
N ALA A 138 -24.49 1.40 -13.97
CA ALA A 138 -25.67 2.23 -14.19
C ALA A 138 -25.77 2.70 -15.65
N ALA A 139 -26.99 2.78 -16.18
CA ALA A 139 -27.26 3.09 -17.58
C ALA A 139 -26.80 4.48 -18.05
N ASN A 140 -26.52 5.39 -17.11
CA ASN A 140 -26.04 6.76 -17.39
C ASN A 140 -24.52 6.92 -17.33
N THR A 141 -23.78 5.82 -17.17
CA THR A 141 -22.32 5.88 -17.10
C THR A 141 -21.70 5.86 -18.51
N PRO A 142 -20.51 6.50 -18.69
CA PRO A 142 -19.79 6.48 -19.97
C PRO A 142 -19.56 5.06 -20.52
N ALA A 143 -19.19 4.12 -19.65
CA ALA A 143 -18.97 2.72 -20.03
C ALA A 143 -20.27 2.06 -20.55
N TYR A 144 -21.41 2.29 -19.89
CA TYR A 144 -22.69 1.76 -20.34
C TYR A 144 -23.11 2.35 -21.70
N VAL A 145 -22.92 3.67 -21.88
CA VAL A 145 -23.23 4.36 -23.15
C VAL A 145 -22.32 3.86 -24.28
N ALA A 146 -21.05 3.51 -23.97
CA ALA A 146 -20.13 2.89 -24.92
C ALA A 146 -20.50 1.45 -25.32
N GLY A 147 -21.54 0.86 -24.71
CA GLY A 147 -22.03 -0.48 -25.04
C GLY A 147 -21.57 -1.57 -24.08
N LEU A 148 -20.77 -1.27 -23.05
CA LEU A 148 -20.32 -2.25 -22.06
C LEU A 148 -21.47 -2.70 -21.15
N ARG A 149 -21.43 -3.95 -20.74
CA ARG A 149 -22.42 -4.57 -19.86
C ARG A 149 -21.76 -5.34 -18.72
N GLY A 150 -22.52 -5.58 -17.66
CA GLY A 150 -22.07 -6.43 -16.56
C GLY A 150 -21.79 -7.85 -17.01
N GLY A 151 -20.63 -8.38 -16.61
CA GLY A 151 -20.14 -9.69 -17.03
C GLY A 151 -19.18 -9.67 -18.20
N ASP A 152 -19.09 -8.56 -18.95
CA ASP A 152 -18.10 -8.37 -20.00
C ASP A 152 -16.68 -8.31 -19.40
N SER A 153 -15.68 -8.70 -20.20
CA SER A 153 -14.26 -8.61 -19.82
C SER A 153 -13.52 -7.78 -20.88
N ILE A 154 -12.81 -6.74 -20.45
CA ILE A 154 -11.97 -5.94 -21.33
C ILE A 154 -10.66 -6.69 -21.54
N VAL A 155 -10.34 -7.04 -22.77
CA VAL A 155 -9.15 -7.84 -23.12
C VAL A 155 -8.03 -7.04 -23.77
N ALA A 156 -8.33 -5.86 -24.33
CA ALA A 156 -7.33 -4.92 -24.83
C ALA A 156 -7.86 -3.48 -24.81
N VAL A 157 -6.94 -2.51 -24.73
CA VAL A 157 -7.20 -1.07 -24.82
C VAL A 157 -6.25 -0.49 -25.88
N ASN A 158 -6.78 0.17 -26.91
CA ASN A 158 -6.02 0.71 -28.05
C ASN A 158 -5.04 -0.32 -28.67
N GLY A 159 -5.48 -1.59 -28.73
CA GLY A 159 -4.69 -2.70 -29.27
C GLY A 159 -3.70 -3.33 -28.27
N GLU A 160 -3.42 -2.69 -27.13
CA GLU A 160 -2.56 -3.24 -26.07
C GLU A 160 -3.36 -4.20 -25.17
N PRO A 161 -2.90 -5.45 -25.00
CA PRO A 161 -3.62 -6.42 -24.17
C PRO A 161 -3.63 -6.03 -22.70
N VAL A 162 -4.76 -6.28 -22.03
CA VAL A 162 -4.91 -6.12 -20.58
C VAL A 162 -5.39 -7.43 -19.97
N ALA A 163 -4.69 -7.88 -18.94
CA ALA A 163 -5.02 -9.10 -18.20
C ALA A 163 -5.61 -8.79 -16.83
N ALA A 164 -5.11 -7.76 -16.15
CA ALA A 164 -5.48 -7.39 -14.80
C ALA A 164 -6.18 -6.04 -14.73
N TRP A 165 -6.94 -5.86 -13.64
CA TRP A 165 -7.63 -4.59 -13.36
C TRP A 165 -6.67 -3.41 -13.19
N SER A 166 -5.49 -3.64 -12.63
CA SER A 166 -4.46 -2.61 -12.47
C SER A 166 -3.94 -2.10 -13.81
N ASP A 167 -3.74 -3.00 -14.79
CA ASP A 167 -3.29 -2.63 -16.14
C ASP A 167 -4.39 -1.84 -16.88
N LEU A 168 -5.66 -2.27 -16.77
CA LEU A 168 -6.80 -1.56 -17.33
C LEU A 168 -6.91 -0.14 -16.75
N ARG A 169 -6.87 0.00 -15.43
CA ARG A 169 -6.91 1.31 -14.76
C ARG A 169 -5.78 2.21 -15.24
N TRP A 170 -4.57 1.67 -15.33
CA TRP A 170 -3.40 2.41 -15.76
C TRP A 170 -3.56 2.96 -17.18
N GLN A 171 -3.92 2.09 -18.15
CA GLN A 171 -4.07 2.51 -19.54
C GLN A 171 -5.20 3.55 -19.69
N LEU A 172 -6.36 3.33 -19.07
CA LEU A 172 -7.47 4.28 -19.13
C LEU A 172 -7.10 5.62 -18.47
N THR A 173 -6.32 5.61 -17.39
CA THR A 173 -5.88 6.85 -16.73
C THR A 173 -4.97 7.67 -17.64
N HIS A 174 -4.02 7.03 -18.33
CA HIS A 174 -3.15 7.72 -19.29
C HIS A 174 -3.95 8.31 -20.45
N LEU A 175 -4.82 7.52 -21.05
CA LEU A 175 -5.65 8.01 -22.17
C LEU A 175 -6.55 9.19 -21.74
N ALA A 176 -7.10 9.17 -20.56
CA ALA A 176 -7.90 10.27 -20.03
C ALA A 176 -7.08 11.55 -19.80
N VAL A 177 -5.84 11.43 -19.29
CA VAL A 177 -4.91 12.57 -19.10
C VAL A 177 -4.51 13.16 -20.45
N ASP A 178 -4.22 12.29 -21.43
CA ASP A 178 -3.80 12.71 -22.79
C ASP A 178 -4.98 13.11 -23.68
N LYS A 179 -6.22 13.02 -23.17
CA LYS A 179 -7.46 13.33 -23.89
C LYS A 179 -7.61 12.51 -25.19
N ILE A 180 -7.23 11.23 -25.13
CA ILE A 180 -7.33 10.27 -26.22
C ILE A 180 -8.50 9.32 -25.96
N ASP A 181 -9.26 8.98 -27.02
CA ASP A 181 -10.35 8.03 -26.96
C ASP A 181 -9.84 6.62 -26.62
N ALA A 182 -10.57 5.92 -25.74
CA ALA A 182 -10.25 4.56 -25.38
C ALA A 182 -11.01 3.57 -26.28
N HIS A 183 -10.31 2.93 -27.22
CA HIS A 183 -10.85 1.84 -28.05
C HIS A 183 -10.64 0.51 -27.34
N LEU A 184 -11.73 -0.10 -26.91
CA LEU A 184 -11.71 -1.32 -26.10
C LEU A 184 -12.03 -2.53 -26.96
N THR A 185 -11.25 -3.60 -26.82
CA THR A 185 -11.65 -4.94 -27.27
C THR A 185 -12.29 -5.65 -26.09
N VAL A 186 -13.52 -6.07 -26.26
CA VAL A 186 -14.35 -6.62 -25.19
C VAL A 186 -14.76 -8.05 -25.52
N ARG A 187 -14.68 -8.93 -24.51
CA ARG A 187 -15.27 -10.26 -24.56
C ARG A 187 -16.56 -10.23 -23.75
N GLY A 188 -17.68 -10.39 -24.39
CA GLY A 188 -19.01 -10.46 -23.80
C GLY A 188 -19.17 -11.65 -22.85
N ALA A 189 -20.16 -11.58 -21.98
CA ALA A 189 -20.50 -12.66 -21.05
C ALA A 189 -20.89 -13.97 -21.75
N ASP A 190 -21.36 -13.88 -23.02
CA ASP A 190 -21.68 -14.98 -23.91
C ASP A 190 -20.47 -15.56 -24.67
N GLY A 191 -19.30 -14.97 -24.50
CA GLY A 191 -18.05 -15.32 -25.19
C GLY A 191 -17.84 -14.61 -26.53
N SER A 192 -18.80 -13.81 -27.01
CA SER A 192 -18.66 -12.99 -28.23
C SER A 192 -17.55 -11.91 -28.01
N GLN A 193 -16.92 -11.51 -29.12
CA GLN A 193 -15.92 -10.45 -29.06
C GLN A 193 -16.42 -9.24 -29.86
N TYR A 194 -16.36 -8.05 -29.28
CA TYR A 194 -16.79 -6.81 -29.90
C TYR A 194 -15.89 -5.63 -29.52
N ALA A 195 -16.00 -4.55 -30.28
CA ALA A 195 -15.30 -3.30 -29.99
C ALA A 195 -16.23 -2.29 -29.30
N ALA A 196 -15.73 -1.57 -28.33
CA ALA A 196 -16.42 -0.45 -27.70
C ALA A 196 -15.47 0.75 -27.63
N THR A 197 -15.99 1.96 -27.70
CA THR A 197 -15.19 3.17 -27.60
C THR A 197 -15.73 4.06 -26.49
N ILE A 198 -14.88 4.45 -25.55
CA ILE A 198 -15.17 5.47 -24.55
C ILE A 198 -14.51 6.77 -25.03
N PRO A 199 -15.30 7.77 -25.48
CA PRO A 199 -14.74 9.04 -25.94
C PRO A 199 -14.08 9.79 -24.78
N ALA A 200 -12.90 10.39 -25.01
CA ALA A 200 -12.22 11.20 -24.02
C ALA A 200 -13.10 12.36 -23.51
N ALA A 201 -13.94 12.93 -24.37
CA ALA A 201 -14.88 14.00 -24.03
C ALA A 201 -15.98 13.55 -23.02
N SER A 202 -16.22 12.26 -22.86
CA SER A 202 -17.20 11.72 -21.89
C SER A 202 -16.64 11.72 -20.45
N VAL A 203 -15.33 11.88 -20.30
CA VAL A 203 -14.64 11.96 -19.02
C VAL A 203 -14.51 13.44 -18.64
N LYS A 204 -15.33 13.89 -17.68
CA LYS A 204 -15.10 15.21 -17.06
C LYS A 204 -13.70 15.22 -16.42
N GLU A 205 -12.99 16.35 -16.50
CA GLU A 205 -11.67 16.44 -15.87
C GLU A 205 -11.77 15.91 -14.42
N PRO A 206 -11.01 14.85 -14.09
CA PRO A 206 -11.08 14.30 -12.76
C PRO A 206 -10.58 15.35 -11.78
N GLY A 207 -11.43 15.79 -10.88
CA GLY A 207 -10.98 16.57 -9.74
C GLY A 207 -9.90 15.76 -8.99
N PRO A 208 -9.07 16.40 -8.18
CA PRO A 208 -7.94 15.74 -7.50
C PRO A 208 -8.34 14.52 -6.64
N GLU A 209 -9.62 14.29 -6.45
CA GLU A 209 -10.17 13.22 -5.62
C GLU A 209 -11.02 12.19 -6.39
N ALA A 210 -11.34 12.44 -7.64
CA ALA A 210 -12.23 11.57 -8.40
C ALA A 210 -11.48 10.34 -8.92
N ASP A 211 -11.94 9.14 -8.56
CA ASP A 211 -11.46 7.90 -9.18
C ASP A 211 -12.05 7.78 -10.58
N LEU A 212 -11.19 7.77 -11.59
CA LEU A 212 -11.55 7.67 -12.99
C LEU A 212 -12.45 6.44 -13.26
N MET A 213 -12.12 5.30 -12.67
CA MET A 213 -12.89 4.06 -12.89
C MET A 213 -14.35 4.21 -12.43
N THR A 214 -14.54 4.84 -11.27
CA THR A 214 -15.88 5.17 -10.75
C THR A 214 -16.61 6.17 -11.66
N MET A 215 -15.91 7.18 -12.19
CA MET A 215 -16.51 8.15 -13.11
C MET A 215 -16.93 7.52 -14.43
N LEU A 216 -16.17 6.57 -14.93
CA LEU A 216 -16.51 5.78 -16.12
C LEU A 216 -17.66 4.78 -15.85
N GLY A 217 -17.95 4.48 -14.58
CA GLY A 217 -18.88 3.45 -14.18
C GLY A 217 -18.29 2.04 -14.25
N LEU A 218 -16.97 1.94 -14.27
CA LEU A 218 -16.24 0.68 -14.31
C LEU A 218 -15.93 0.23 -12.88
N ASP A 219 -16.24 -1.01 -12.57
CA ASP A 219 -15.90 -1.65 -11.31
C ASP A 219 -15.62 -3.14 -11.54
N VAL A 220 -14.79 -3.72 -10.68
CA VAL A 220 -14.41 -5.13 -10.76
C VAL A 220 -15.60 -6.02 -10.45
N TRP A 221 -15.74 -7.10 -11.21
CA TRP A 221 -16.68 -8.16 -10.89
C TRP A 221 -16.28 -8.84 -9.57
N ILE A 222 -17.11 -8.68 -8.54
CA ILE A 222 -16.89 -9.26 -7.21
C ILE A 222 -17.44 -10.69 -7.10
N GLY A 223 -17.81 -11.31 -8.22
CA GLY A 223 -18.35 -12.66 -8.26
C GLY A 223 -19.75 -12.81 -7.63
N MET A 224 -20.34 -13.97 -7.85
CA MET A 224 -21.58 -14.38 -7.18
C MET A 224 -21.29 -14.62 -5.69
N PRO A 225 -22.23 -14.30 -4.77
CA PRO A 225 -22.07 -14.59 -3.36
C PRO A 225 -21.90 -16.10 -3.14
N ARG A 226 -20.73 -16.50 -2.65
CA ARG A 226 -20.45 -17.89 -2.27
C ARG A 226 -20.58 -18.01 -0.74
N VAL A 227 -21.34 -18.96 -0.30
CA VAL A 227 -21.46 -19.29 1.12
C VAL A 227 -20.12 -19.85 1.61
N GLU A 228 -19.49 -19.17 2.56
CA GLU A 228 -18.30 -19.68 3.25
C GLU A 228 -18.70 -20.48 4.49
N LYS A 229 -19.64 -19.93 5.26
CA LYS A 229 -20.16 -20.57 6.47
C LYS A 229 -21.58 -20.07 6.76
N ALA A 230 -22.47 -20.97 7.07
CA ALA A 230 -23.74 -20.67 7.74
C ALA A 230 -23.57 -20.87 9.26
N ALA A 231 -23.94 -19.87 10.04
CA ALA A 231 -23.82 -19.96 11.50
C ALA A 231 -24.86 -20.96 12.06
N ALA A 232 -24.45 -21.76 13.05
CA ALA A 232 -25.32 -22.72 13.71
C ALA A 232 -26.57 -22.06 14.30
N GLY A 233 -27.75 -22.61 14.06
CA GLY A 233 -29.02 -22.02 14.44
C GLY A 233 -29.46 -20.80 13.64
N GLY A 234 -28.66 -20.34 12.69
CA GLY A 234 -28.94 -19.20 11.84
C GLY A 234 -30.00 -19.48 10.76
N ALA A 235 -30.58 -18.42 10.18
CA ALA A 235 -31.57 -18.58 9.12
C ALA A 235 -30.98 -19.25 7.86
N GLY A 236 -29.70 -19.00 7.56
CA GLY A 236 -29.02 -19.65 6.45
C GLY A 236 -28.87 -21.17 6.62
N GLU A 237 -28.51 -21.63 7.83
CA GLU A 237 -28.43 -23.07 8.13
C GLU A 237 -29.81 -23.74 8.05
N ARG A 238 -30.85 -23.10 8.64
CA ARG A 238 -32.23 -23.60 8.55
C ARG A 238 -32.74 -23.68 7.12
N ALA A 239 -32.30 -22.78 6.24
CA ALA A 239 -32.58 -22.80 4.81
C ALA A 239 -31.82 -23.91 4.05
N GLY A 240 -30.87 -24.59 4.70
CA GLY A 240 -30.05 -25.63 4.08
C GLY A 240 -28.87 -25.12 3.27
N LEU A 241 -28.44 -23.86 3.47
CA LEU A 241 -27.22 -23.32 2.84
C LEU A 241 -25.98 -24.05 3.38
N GLN A 242 -25.09 -24.43 2.49
CA GLN A 242 -23.84 -25.15 2.77
C GLN A 242 -22.62 -24.39 2.29
N PRO A 243 -21.44 -24.58 2.91
CA PRO A 243 -20.19 -24.05 2.40
C PRO A 243 -19.96 -24.43 0.93
N GLY A 244 -19.59 -23.46 0.11
CA GLY A 244 -19.39 -23.65 -1.32
C GLY A 244 -20.59 -23.30 -2.22
N ASP A 245 -21.79 -23.16 -1.66
CA ASP A 245 -22.98 -22.77 -2.41
C ASP A 245 -22.79 -21.39 -3.06
N LEU A 246 -23.14 -21.29 -4.37
CA LEU A 246 -23.24 -20.03 -5.07
C LEU A 246 -24.67 -19.56 -5.08
N VAL A 247 -24.96 -18.39 -4.48
CA VAL A 247 -26.32 -17.84 -4.48
C VAL A 247 -26.51 -17.03 -5.75
N LEU A 248 -27.36 -17.54 -6.67
CA LEU A 248 -27.55 -16.99 -7.99
C LEU A 248 -28.59 -15.87 -8.02
N GLY A 249 -29.58 -15.91 -7.13
CA GLY A 249 -30.68 -14.94 -7.09
C GLY A 249 -31.70 -15.27 -6.02
N ALA A 250 -32.74 -14.45 -5.91
CA ALA A 250 -33.90 -14.67 -5.06
C ALA A 250 -35.20 -14.26 -5.77
N ASP A 251 -36.26 -14.99 -5.53
CA ASP A 251 -37.62 -14.70 -6.06
C ASP A 251 -37.59 -14.47 -7.59
N GLY A 252 -36.79 -15.21 -8.34
CA GLY A 252 -36.63 -15.10 -9.80
C GLY A 252 -35.76 -13.93 -10.28
N LYS A 253 -35.21 -13.11 -9.37
CA LYS A 253 -34.28 -12.01 -9.70
C LYS A 253 -32.86 -12.49 -9.49
N PRO A 254 -32.00 -12.47 -10.52
CA PRO A 254 -30.60 -12.82 -10.37
C PRO A 254 -29.84 -11.75 -9.57
N PHE A 255 -28.88 -12.18 -8.78
CA PHE A 255 -27.95 -11.27 -8.10
C PHE A 255 -26.72 -11.02 -8.95
N ALA A 256 -26.33 -9.78 -9.08
CA ALA A 256 -25.08 -9.38 -9.72
C ALA A 256 -23.90 -9.32 -8.73
N SER A 257 -24.17 -9.31 -7.41
CA SER A 257 -23.13 -9.19 -6.38
C SER A 257 -23.60 -9.71 -5.04
N ALA A 258 -22.64 -9.96 -4.13
CA ALA A 258 -22.93 -10.27 -2.73
C ALA A 258 -23.69 -9.13 -2.02
N ALA A 259 -23.46 -7.87 -2.41
CA ALA A 259 -24.18 -6.72 -1.85
C ALA A 259 -25.68 -6.79 -2.14
N GLU A 260 -26.08 -7.23 -3.33
CA GLU A 260 -27.50 -7.38 -3.69
C GLU A 260 -28.17 -8.48 -2.88
N PHE A 261 -27.49 -9.61 -2.65
CA PHE A 261 -27.98 -10.64 -1.75
C PHE A 261 -28.16 -10.08 -0.33
N VAL A 262 -27.17 -9.36 0.20
CA VAL A 262 -27.27 -8.75 1.54
C VAL A 262 -28.42 -7.76 1.62
N GLN A 263 -28.63 -6.92 0.59
CA GLN A 263 -29.76 -6.00 0.52
C GLN A 263 -31.10 -6.71 0.47
N ALA A 264 -31.24 -7.76 -0.36
CA ALA A 264 -32.46 -8.56 -0.45
C ALA A 264 -32.80 -9.21 0.89
N VAL A 265 -31.81 -9.75 1.60
CA VAL A 265 -31.97 -10.33 2.93
C VAL A 265 -32.40 -9.27 3.95
N ARG A 266 -31.72 -8.11 3.99
CA ARG A 266 -32.04 -7.00 4.90
C ARG A 266 -33.47 -6.45 4.71
N ALA A 267 -33.92 -6.40 3.46
CA ALA A 267 -35.25 -5.92 3.10
C ALA A 267 -36.38 -6.91 3.36
N ALA A 268 -36.07 -8.15 3.78
CA ALA A 268 -37.05 -9.22 3.95
C ALA A 268 -37.06 -9.84 5.37
N PRO A 269 -37.16 -9.06 6.46
CA PRO A 269 -37.22 -9.61 7.81
C PRO A 269 -38.51 -10.43 8.01
N GLY A 270 -38.36 -11.74 8.31
CA GLY A 270 -39.47 -12.67 8.50
C GLY A 270 -40.21 -13.10 7.21
N ARG A 271 -39.86 -12.54 6.03
CA ARG A 271 -40.41 -12.96 4.74
C ARG A 271 -39.50 -14.02 4.09
N THR A 272 -40.08 -15.10 3.65
CA THR A 272 -39.34 -16.16 2.96
C THR A 272 -38.95 -15.72 1.57
N LEU A 273 -37.64 -15.80 1.26
CA LEU A 273 -37.05 -15.59 -0.07
C LEU A 273 -36.78 -16.98 -0.70
N GLN A 274 -37.16 -17.18 -1.95
CA GLN A 274 -36.82 -18.39 -2.70
C GLN A 274 -35.46 -18.21 -3.35
N LEU A 275 -34.39 -18.64 -2.65
CA LEU A 275 -33.02 -18.51 -3.15
C LEU A 275 -32.75 -19.54 -4.23
N GLN A 276 -32.25 -19.10 -5.38
CA GLN A 276 -31.62 -19.97 -6.37
C GLN A 276 -30.16 -20.15 -6.01
N VAL A 277 -29.74 -21.38 -5.75
CA VAL A 277 -28.41 -21.72 -5.29
C VAL A 277 -27.82 -22.78 -6.20
N ARG A 278 -26.58 -22.60 -6.63
CA ARG A 278 -25.82 -23.61 -7.34
C ARG A 278 -24.89 -24.33 -6.37
N ARG A 279 -25.16 -25.61 -6.14
CA ARG A 279 -24.35 -26.53 -5.34
C ARG A 279 -23.72 -27.55 -6.26
N ALA A 280 -22.41 -27.63 -6.32
CA ALA A 280 -21.66 -28.34 -7.33
C ALA A 280 -22.16 -27.96 -8.74
N ASN A 281 -22.79 -28.82 -9.49
CA ASN A 281 -23.32 -28.52 -10.83
C ASN A 281 -24.87 -28.49 -10.88
N GLN A 282 -25.55 -28.51 -9.73
CA GLN A 282 -27.02 -28.50 -9.66
C GLN A 282 -27.54 -27.16 -9.14
N THR A 283 -28.61 -26.67 -9.76
CA THR A 283 -29.34 -25.50 -9.26
C THR A 283 -30.46 -25.96 -8.36
N LEU A 284 -30.44 -25.50 -7.11
CA LEU A 284 -31.43 -25.81 -6.08
C LEU A 284 -32.20 -24.53 -5.72
N THR A 285 -33.45 -24.69 -5.34
CA THR A 285 -34.23 -23.59 -4.75
C THR A 285 -34.36 -23.86 -3.25
N LEU A 286 -33.84 -22.91 -2.45
CA LEU A 286 -33.83 -23.01 -1.00
C LEU A 286 -34.67 -21.88 -0.37
N PRO A 287 -35.60 -22.18 0.55
CA PRO A 287 -36.41 -21.17 1.23
C PRO A 287 -35.62 -20.55 2.38
N LEU A 288 -35.18 -19.30 2.22
CA LEU A 288 -34.52 -18.53 3.27
C LEU A 288 -35.50 -17.58 3.94
N THR A 289 -35.74 -17.73 5.25
CA THR A 289 -36.52 -16.78 6.05
C THR A 289 -35.58 -16.02 6.98
N PRO A 290 -35.16 -14.78 6.62
CA PRO A 290 -34.26 -13.99 7.44
C PRO A 290 -34.87 -13.69 8.81
N ALA A 291 -34.08 -13.85 9.89
CA ALA A 291 -34.47 -13.42 11.21
C ALA A 291 -34.47 -11.89 11.32
N LYS A 292 -35.25 -11.32 12.22
CA LYS A 292 -35.24 -9.89 12.47
C LYS A 292 -34.09 -9.54 13.43
N ASP A 293 -33.24 -8.60 13.06
CA ASP A 293 -32.19 -8.10 13.92
C ASP A 293 -32.69 -7.00 14.88
N ALA A 294 -31.81 -6.50 15.76
CA ALA A 294 -32.15 -5.44 16.71
C ALA A 294 -32.55 -4.11 16.06
N LYS A 295 -32.20 -3.91 14.76
CA LYS A 295 -32.55 -2.72 13.97
C LYS A 295 -33.79 -2.95 13.09
N GLY A 296 -34.43 -4.10 13.20
CA GLY A 296 -35.60 -4.47 12.41
C GLY A 296 -35.28 -4.94 10.99
N GLN A 297 -34.02 -5.16 10.64
CA GLN A 297 -33.58 -5.67 9.34
C GLN A 297 -33.50 -7.19 9.32
N GLY A 298 -33.60 -7.77 8.14
CA GLY A 298 -33.43 -9.22 7.97
C GLY A 298 -31.97 -9.64 8.13
N LEU A 299 -31.76 -10.77 8.82
CA LEU A 299 -30.45 -11.35 9.08
C LEU A 299 -30.45 -12.85 8.71
N ALA A 300 -29.55 -13.26 7.84
CA ALA A 300 -29.39 -14.65 7.42
C ALA A 300 -28.37 -15.44 8.25
N ASN A 301 -27.44 -14.77 8.93
CA ASN A 301 -26.29 -15.35 9.65
C ASN A 301 -25.43 -16.24 8.75
N VAL A 302 -25.11 -15.72 7.56
CA VAL A 302 -24.26 -16.40 6.55
C VAL A 302 -23.03 -15.56 6.34
N GLN A 303 -21.84 -16.16 6.44
CA GLN A 303 -20.59 -15.62 5.96
C GLN A 303 -20.49 -15.88 4.46
N LEU A 304 -20.19 -14.81 3.69
CA LEU A 304 -20.03 -14.90 2.25
C LEU A 304 -18.56 -14.69 1.88
N ALA A 305 -18.00 -15.60 1.09
CA ALA A 305 -16.78 -15.37 0.36
C ALA A 305 -17.08 -14.60 -0.92
N GLN A 306 -16.24 -13.63 -1.24
CA GLN A 306 -16.26 -12.96 -2.54
C GLN A 306 -15.37 -13.76 -3.49
N ALA A 307 -15.96 -14.39 -4.49
CA ALA A 307 -15.22 -15.08 -5.54
C ALA A 307 -14.78 -14.08 -6.61
N ILE A 308 -13.80 -13.24 -6.28
CA ILE A 308 -13.15 -12.39 -7.29
C ILE A 308 -12.43 -13.31 -8.26
N GLU A 309 -12.74 -13.17 -9.56
CA GLU A 309 -11.97 -13.84 -10.61
C GLU A 309 -10.54 -13.27 -10.58
N ARG A 310 -9.59 -14.10 -10.22
CA ARG A 310 -8.19 -13.72 -10.13
C ARG A 310 -7.43 -14.27 -11.32
N VAL A 311 -6.58 -13.45 -11.88
CA VAL A 311 -5.65 -13.81 -12.94
C VAL A 311 -4.24 -13.73 -12.38
N THR A 312 -3.42 -14.72 -12.69
CA THR A 312 -1.99 -14.65 -12.36
C THR A 312 -1.31 -13.79 -13.42
N VAL A 313 -0.83 -12.64 -13.02
CA VAL A 313 -0.06 -11.73 -13.87
C VAL A 313 1.41 -11.96 -13.60
N GLN A 314 2.12 -12.49 -14.59
CA GLN A 314 3.57 -12.65 -14.54
C GLN A 314 4.20 -11.73 -15.58
N ALA A 315 5.22 -10.99 -15.19
CA ALA A 315 5.90 -10.03 -16.03
C ALA A 315 7.35 -10.47 -16.29
N GLY A 316 7.85 -10.16 -17.49
CA GLY A 316 9.28 -10.31 -17.78
C GLY A 316 10.13 -9.35 -16.92
N PRO A 317 11.47 -9.55 -16.81
CA PRO A 317 12.31 -8.80 -15.88
C PRO A 317 12.22 -7.27 -16.03
N PHE A 318 12.27 -6.76 -17.27
CA PHE A 318 12.19 -5.31 -17.53
C PHE A 318 10.80 -4.75 -17.23
N GLU A 319 9.75 -5.46 -17.64
CA GLU A 319 8.37 -5.09 -17.38
C GLU A 319 8.07 -5.13 -15.86
N ALA A 320 8.59 -6.13 -15.15
CA ALA A 320 8.44 -6.25 -13.70
C ALA A 320 9.07 -5.07 -12.96
N VAL A 321 10.25 -4.60 -13.38
CA VAL A 321 10.89 -3.40 -12.81
C VAL A 321 10.05 -2.16 -13.12
N ALA A 322 9.55 -2.01 -14.34
CA ALA A 322 8.68 -0.87 -14.71
C ALA A 322 7.37 -0.88 -13.89
N LYS A 323 6.72 -2.05 -13.74
CA LYS A 323 5.53 -2.23 -12.89
C LYS A 323 5.85 -1.95 -11.42
N GLY A 324 6.98 -2.40 -10.91
CA GLY A 324 7.45 -2.14 -9.56
C GLY A 324 7.68 -0.64 -9.29
N ALA A 325 8.33 0.05 -10.22
CA ALA A 325 8.55 1.50 -10.13
C ALA A 325 7.22 2.27 -10.16
N ARG A 326 6.31 1.90 -11.07
CA ARG A 326 4.95 2.47 -11.14
C ARG A 326 4.20 2.28 -9.83
N ARG A 327 4.19 1.05 -9.29
CA ARG A 327 3.51 0.74 -8.03
C ARG A 327 4.07 1.54 -6.87
N THR A 328 5.39 1.65 -6.80
CA THR A 328 6.08 2.47 -5.79
C THR A 328 5.67 3.94 -5.89
N TRP A 329 5.61 4.51 -7.10
CA TRP A 329 5.18 5.87 -7.33
C TRP A 329 3.71 6.10 -6.94
N GLU A 330 2.79 5.23 -7.36
CA GLU A 330 1.37 5.32 -7.02
C GLU A 330 1.16 5.32 -5.50
N MET A 331 1.86 4.42 -4.79
CA MET A 331 1.78 4.35 -3.33
C MET A 331 2.40 5.58 -2.66
N THR A 332 3.51 6.08 -3.19
CA THR A 332 4.15 7.32 -2.73
C THR A 332 3.20 8.50 -2.86
N ALA A 333 2.60 8.69 -4.04
CA ALA A 333 1.64 9.76 -4.31
C ALA A 333 0.39 9.65 -3.42
N LEU A 334 -0.14 8.44 -3.25
CA LEU A 334 -1.27 8.19 -2.35
C LEU A 334 -0.93 8.53 -0.90
N THR A 335 0.26 8.14 -0.43
CA THR A 335 0.70 8.42 0.95
C THR A 335 0.82 9.93 1.20
N PHE A 336 1.45 10.69 0.28
CA PHE A 336 1.49 12.16 0.38
C PHE A 336 0.10 12.78 0.36
N LYS A 337 -0.80 12.30 -0.51
CA LYS A 337 -2.19 12.75 -0.57
C LYS A 337 -2.93 12.51 0.76
N MET A 338 -2.75 11.33 1.35
CA MET A 338 -3.36 11.01 2.65
C MET A 338 -2.81 11.88 3.78
N ILE A 339 -1.49 12.10 3.83
CA ILE A 339 -0.86 13.00 4.79
C ILE A 339 -1.42 14.43 4.62
N GLY A 340 -1.51 14.92 3.38
CA GLY A 340 -2.12 16.23 3.10
C GLY A 340 -3.56 16.34 3.60
N LYS A 341 -4.39 15.30 3.41
CA LYS A 341 -5.75 15.24 3.93
C LYS A 341 -5.83 15.21 5.47
N ILE A 342 -4.90 14.53 6.12
CA ILE A 342 -4.80 14.51 7.58
C ILE A 342 -4.45 15.91 8.10
N VAL A 343 -3.45 16.57 7.49
CA VAL A 343 -3.00 17.92 7.89
C VAL A 343 -4.11 18.97 7.66
N THR A 344 -4.90 18.83 6.59
CA THR A 344 -6.03 19.74 6.30
C THR A 344 -7.32 19.39 7.05
N GLY A 345 -7.31 18.35 7.89
CA GLY A 345 -8.49 17.93 8.68
C GLY A 345 -9.58 17.21 7.87
N GLN A 346 -9.31 16.86 6.60
CA GLN A 346 -10.24 16.15 5.73
C GLN A 346 -10.23 14.63 5.95
N ALA A 347 -9.19 14.10 6.59
CA ALA A 347 -9.11 12.70 6.99
C ALA A 347 -8.92 12.58 8.51
N SER A 348 -9.50 11.53 9.10
CA SER A 348 -9.42 11.29 10.54
C SER A 348 -8.02 10.90 10.98
N LEU A 349 -7.56 11.44 12.10
CA LEU A 349 -6.32 11.01 12.78
C LEU A 349 -6.36 9.53 13.22
N LYS A 350 -7.54 8.91 13.28
CA LYS A 350 -7.69 7.47 13.54
C LYS A 350 -7.09 6.59 12.44
N ASN A 351 -6.83 7.16 11.27
CA ASN A 351 -6.17 6.44 10.16
C ASN A 351 -4.65 6.31 10.33
N ILE A 352 -4.08 6.90 11.38
CA ILE A 352 -2.65 6.75 11.69
C ILE A 352 -2.46 5.40 12.38
N THR A 353 -1.78 4.51 11.67
CA THR A 353 -1.44 3.16 12.13
C THR A 353 -0.19 3.20 13.01
N GLY A 354 -0.24 2.55 14.16
CA GLY A 354 0.88 2.49 15.09
C GLY A 354 1.75 1.22 14.94
N PRO A 355 2.81 1.12 15.74
CA PRO A 355 3.76 0.02 15.66
C PRO A 355 3.15 -1.34 16.02
N ILE A 356 2.10 -1.35 16.84
CA ILE A 356 1.44 -2.58 17.26
C ILE A 356 0.65 -3.18 16.10
N ALA A 357 -0.10 -2.36 15.36
CA ALA A 357 -0.82 -2.81 14.19
C ALA A 357 0.14 -3.22 13.06
N ILE A 358 1.26 -2.51 12.86
CA ILE A 358 2.30 -2.91 11.89
C ILE A 358 2.86 -4.29 12.25
N ALA A 359 3.12 -4.57 13.53
CA ALA A 359 3.58 -5.88 13.98
C ALA A 359 2.54 -6.98 13.73
N ASP A 360 1.27 -6.70 13.98
CA ASP A 360 0.18 -7.65 13.70
C ASP A 360 0.06 -7.96 12.21
N TYR A 361 0.11 -6.93 11.34
CA TYR A 361 0.10 -7.11 9.90
C TYR A 361 1.31 -7.91 9.42
N ALA A 362 2.51 -7.68 9.99
CA ALA A 362 3.69 -8.48 9.70
C ALA A 362 3.46 -9.96 10.05
N GLY A 363 2.91 -10.24 11.22
CA GLY A 363 2.59 -11.60 11.63
C GLY A 363 1.49 -12.26 10.78
N GLN A 364 0.46 -11.53 10.39
CA GLN A 364 -0.62 -12.03 9.53
C GLN A 364 -0.10 -12.33 8.11
N THR A 365 0.60 -11.39 7.49
CA THR A 365 1.12 -11.55 6.13
C THR A 365 2.18 -12.64 6.04
N ALA A 366 3.00 -12.82 7.08
CA ALA A 366 3.96 -13.92 7.15
C ALA A 366 3.27 -15.30 7.20
N ARG A 367 2.08 -15.42 7.83
CA ARG A 367 1.27 -16.64 7.81
C ARG A 367 0.59 -16.90 6.47
N MET A 368 0.28 -15.84 5.72
CA MET A 368 -0.34 -15.94 4.40
C MET A 368 0.65 -16.37 3.31
N GLY A 369 1.96 -16.36 3.61
CA GLY A 369 3.01 -16.83 2.72
C GLY A 369 4.02 -15.75 2.34
N LEU A 370 5.13 -16.22 1.75
CA LEU A 370 6.30 -15.37 1.46
C LEU A 370 5.96 -14.20 0.53
N ALA A 371 5.19 -14.43 -0.53
CA ALA A 371 4.83 -13.38 -1.48
C ALA A 371 4.03 -12.24 -0.80
N THR A 372 3.04 -12.59 0.03
CA THR A 372 2.24 -11.61 0.79
C THR A 372 3.12 -10.84 1.77
N PHE A 373 4.05 -11.52 2.43
CA PHE A 373 4.98 -10.91 3.38
C PHE A 373 5.96 -9.95 2.69
N LEU A 374 6.52 -10.34 1.52
CA LEU A 374 7.38 -9.45 0.73
C LEU A 374 6.61 -8.22 0.21
N GLY A 375 5.35 -8.41 -0.19
CA GLY A 375 4.45 -7.31 -0.55
C GLY A 375 4.24 -6.32 0.61
N PHE A 376 4.02 -6.84 1.81
CA PHE A 376 3.93 -6.03 3.02
C PHE A 376 5.23 -5.25 3.28
N ILE A 377 6.40 -5.90 3.19
CA ILE A 377 7.70 -5.24 3.35
C ILE A 377 7.87 -4.12 2.31
N ALA A 378 7.49 -4.33 1.05
CA ALA A 378 7.55 -3.32 0.01
C ALA A 378 6.68 -2.09 0.35
N VAL A 379 5.45 -2.31 0.83
CA VAL A 379 4.54 -1.23 1.28
C VAL A 379 5.14 -0.44 2.43
N VAL A 380 5.67 -1.12 3.45
CA VAL A 380 6.30 -0.46 4.60
C VAL A 380 7.56 0.29 4.17
N SER A 381 8.33 -0.24 3.20
CA SER A 381 9.50 0.43 2.62
C SER A 381 9.14 1.76 1.97
N VAL A 382 8.06 1.80 1.17
CA VAL A 382 7.53 3.05 0.59
C VAL A 382 7.13 4.03 1.68
N SER A 383 6.36 3.56 2.66
CA SER A 383 5.89 4.39 3.78
C SER A 383 7.05 4.99 4.56
N LEU A 384 8.09 4.20 4.86
CA LEU A 384 9.28 4.67 5.55
C LEU A 384 10.06 5.70 4.73
N GLY A 385 10.21 5.47 3.40
CA GLY A 385 10.81 6.44 2.49
C GLY A 385 10.05 7.77 2.46
N VAL A 386 8.72 7.73 2.37
CA VAL A 386 7.89 8.94 2.40
C VAL A 386 7.97 9.66 3.74
N MET A 387 7.84 8.92 4.85
CA MET A 387 7.90 9.52 6.19
C MET A 387 9.24 10.22 6.43
N ASN A 388 10.35 9.61 5.99
CA ASN A 388 11.67 10.21 6.11
C ASN A 388 11.88 11.42 5.19
N LEU A 389 11.09 11.59 4.12
CA LEU A 389 11.11 12.79 3.27
C LEU A 389 10.25 13.94 3.80
N LEU A 390 9.42 13.71 4.82
CA LEU A 390 8.63 14.81 5.40
C LEU A 390 9.55 15.85 6.04
N PRO A 391 9.22 17.15 5.95
CA PRO A 391 10.03 18.24 6.51
C PRO A 391 9.90 18.32 8.05
N ILE A 392 10.08 17.18 8.71
CA ILE A 392 10.03 17.07 10.17
C ILE A 392 11.47 17.06 10.67
N PRO A 393 11.90 18.05 11.48
CA PRO A 393 13.21 18.03 12.13
C PRO A 393 13.41 16.71 12.89
N VAL A 394 14.58 16.10 12.78
CA VAL A 394 14.95 14.76 13.27
C VAL A 394 14.89 13.67 12.17
N LEU A 395 14.05 13.83 11.15
CA LEU A 395 14.02 12.97 9.97
C LEU A 395 14.92 13.54 8.87
N ASP A 396 15.27 12.72 7.88
CA ASP A 396 16.10 13.15 6.75
C ASP A 396 15.51 14.35 6.02
N GLY A 397 14.17 14.38 5.82
CA GLY A 397 13.45 15.48 5.19
C GLY A 397 13.61 16.81 5.92
N GLY A 398 13.79 16.79 7.25
CA GLY A 398 14.13 18.00 8.01
C GLY A 398 15.52 18.51 7.67
N HIS A 399 16.50 17.63 7.55
CA HIS A 399 17.86 18.00 7.12
C HIS A 399 17.88 18.47 5.67
N LEU A 400 17.12 17.79 4.78
CA LEU A 400 16.97 18.23 3.38
C LEU A 400 16.35 19.64 3.30
N LEU A 401 15.35 19.94 4.13
CA LEU A 401 14.79 21.29 4.20
C LEU A 401 15.85 22.31 4.63
N TYR A 402 16.68 22.03 5.63
CA TYR A 402 17.75 22.93 6.07
C TYR A 402 18.75 23.18 4.96
N TYR A 403 19.21 22.15 4.26
CA TYR A 403 20.14 22.30 3.13
C TYR A 403 19.52 22.98 1.92
N SER A 404 18.23 22.76 1.66
CA SER A 404 17.51 23.47 0.62
C SER A 404 17.42 24.97 0.91
N LEU A 405 17.16 25.35 2.16
CA LEU A 405 17.18 26.75 2.59
C LEU A 405 18.59 27.34 2.50
N GLU A 406 19.63 26.58 2.81
CA GLU A 406 21.03 27.01 2.66
C GLU A 406 21.37 27.30 1.19
N VAL A 407 20.90 26.44 0.25
CA VAL A 407 21.06 26.67 -1.20
C VAL A 407 20.37 27.96 -1.64
N LEU A 408 19.15 28.22 -1.17
CA LEU A 408 18.35 29.37 -1.54
C LEU A 408 18.88 30.70 -0.95
N THR A 409 19.38 30.64 0.29
CA THR A 409 19.81 31.85 1.03
C THR A 409 21.32 32.10 0.94
N GLY A 410 22.09 31.14 0.44
CA GLY A 410 23.55 31.18 0.40
C GLY A 410 24.23 31.09 1.79
N ARG A 411 23.48 30.83 2.87
CA ARG A 411 23.99 30.77 4.23
C ARG A 411 23.35 29.61 5.01
N PRO A 412 24.12 28.88 5.82
CA PRO A 412 23.57 27.84 6.68
C PRO A 412 22.65 28.44 7.74
N LEU A 413 21.61 27.68 8.12
CA LEU A 413 20.72 28.02 9.23
C LEU A 413 21.51 28.10 10.55
N SER A 414 21.18 29.09 11.38
CA SER A 414 21.83 29.23 12.69
C SER A 414 21.56 28.01 13.58
N GLU A 415 22.55 27.62 14.39
CA GLU A 415 22.45 26.50 15.33
C GLU A 415 21.27 26.65 16.31
N ARG A 416 20.93 27.88 16.71
CA ARG A 416 19.78 28.15 17.59
C ARG A 416 18.46 27.74 16.93
N ILE A 417 18.29 28.07 15.65
CA ILE A 417 17.07 27.71 14.90
C ILE A 417 17.03 26.20 14.71
N GLN A 418 18.14 25.57 14.34
CA GLN A 418 18.22 24.11 14.18
C GLN A 418 17.91 23.40 15.51
N GLY A 419 18.49 23.86 16.63
CA GLY A 419 18.25 23.27 17.96
C GLY A 419 16.79 23.43 18.43
N PHE A 420 16.15 24.59 18.17
CA PHE A 420 14.74 24.78 18.47
C PHE A 420 13.86 23.84 17.64
N ALA A 421 14.09 23.82 16.33
CA ALA A 421 13.34 22.98 15.40
C ALA A 421 13.50 21.50 15.73
N GLN A 422 14.70 21.05 16.10
CA GLN A 422 14.95 19.66 16.52
C GLN A 422 14.15 19.28 17.77
N ARG A 423 14.09 20.15 18.79
CA ARG A 423 13.27 19.91 19.99
C ARG A 423 11.79 19.84 19.65
N ALA A 424 11.31 20.75 18.79
CA ALA A 424 9.92 20.74 18.34
C ALA A 424 9.61 19.47 17.53
N GLY A 425 10.52 19.03 16.65
CA GLY A 425 10.38 17.79 15.88
C GLY A 425 10.33 16.55 16.76
N VAL A 426 11.19 16.46 17.77
CA VAL A 426 11.16 15.37 18.77
C VAL A 426 9.83 15.36 19.51
N ALA A 427 9.33 16.50 19.98
CA ALA A 427 8.04 16.59 20.66
C ALA A 427 6.88 16.16 19.74
N LEU A 428 6.90 16.61 18.48
CA LEU A 428 5.92 16.20 17.47
C LEU A 428 5.93 14.68 17.24
N LEU A 429 7.11 14.07 17.09
CA LEU A 429 7.23 12.62 16.90
C LEU A 429 6.71 11.84 18.09
N PHE A 430 7.02 12.27 19.32
CA PHE A 430 6.46 11.65 20.52
C PHE A 430 4.95 11.78 20.60
N MET A 431 4.39 12.92 20.22
CA MET A 431 2.95 13.13 20.18
C MET A 431 2.28 12.21 19.14
N LEU A 432 2.84 12.12 17.93
CA LEU A 432 2.34 11.23 16.88
C LEU A 432 2.44 9.75 17.28
N MET A 433 3.53 9.36 17.93
CA MET A 433 3.71 8.01 18.45
C MET A 433 2.69 7.67 19.54
N ALA A 434 2.45 8.57 20.49
CA ALA A 434 1.44 8.38 21.53
C ALA A 434 0.04 8.26 20.92
N LEU A 435 -0.28 9.10 19.93
CA LEU A 435 -1.54 9.04 19.21
C LEU A 435 -1.69 7.71 18.45
N ALA A 436 -0.64 7.27 17.75
CA ALA A 436 -0.66 6.02 17.01
C ALA A 436 -0.87 4.80 17.93
N ILE A 437 -0.17 4.78 19.09
CA ILE A 437 -0.37 3.73 20.11
C ILE A 437 -1.79 3.78 20.68
N PHE A 438 -2.31 4.98 20.96
CA PHE A 438 -3.68 5.14 21.42
C PHE A 438 -4.70 4.62 20.39
N ASN A 439 -4.51 4.92 19.12
CA ASN A 439 -5.35 4.40 18.04
C ASN A 439 -5.29 2.87 17.98
N ASP A 440 -4.09 2.28 18.02
CA ASP A 440 -3.92 0.83 17.99
C ASP A 440 -4.63 0.13 19.16
N LEU A 441 -4.58 0.72 20.35
CA LEU A 441 -5.25 0.18 21.54
C LEU A 441 -6.77 0.36 21.47
N SER A 442 -7.24 1.53 21.00
CA SER A 442 -8.68 1.83 20.91
C SER A 442 -9.42 0.99 19.87
N GLN A 443 -8.72 0.48 18.86
CA GLN A 443 -9.30 -0.43 17.85
C GLN A 443 -9.38 -1.88 18.32
N ARG A 444 -8.76 -2.21 19.45
CA ARG A 444 -8.75 -3.57 20.05
C ARG A 444 -9.72 -3.73 21.21
N LEU A 445 -10.18 -2.60 21.77
CA LEU A 445 -11.21 -2.54 22.82
C LEU A 445 -12.61 -2.43 22.20
#